data_1be55c8f3e2ff2e647868d56f3cd0f4f
#
_entry.id   1be55c8f3e2ff2e647868d56f3cd0f4f
#
_cell.length_a   1.000
_cell.length_b   1.000
_cell.length_c   1.000
_cell.angle_alpha   90.00
_cell.angle_beta   90.00
_cell.angle_gamma   90.00
#
_symmetry.space_group_name_H-M   'P 1'
#
loop_
_entity.id
_entity.type
_entity.pdbx_description
1 polymer ?
#
loop_
_entity_poly.entity_id
_entity_poly.type
_entity_poly.pdbx_seq_one_letter_code
_entity_poly.pdbx_strand_id
1 'polypeptide(L)'
;MGDKYDTLWQNVVAQIKTYDNIDASQIDAFFSRLQVQAFSEGFLMLTADTEFIKKWIESHYMTVIKRALEELYHVPFNIAIEVDPTSQSQIAAAPAPPAPAPAAPQPAPAPQPRPMPAPAAAPAAAPAKPNGDGDFMDTVASGYTFENFVIGTSNRMAYSMAVAVAETPGQPHLNPLFIYGKSGLGKTHLLRSIQNYVHHSYPNLSTVYVDTMELVNDYTDAAMSKSNKSFAQFKQRYETADVLLIDDVQGLQNKKETLNMVFQILNRMIDQGKQVVLSADRAPKHIDIDERYKSRFNMGGTCDIQPPELETKIGIIRSYIEECKRTGSDDFMISPEVQEYIAQNSSSNIRELKSAVTKVIFTLRNGEKNDITVNEASKLLADHFSGGAMKKLSIADIQSAVERYYNVSHAELVGRKRSANITYARQIAIYLCRTMIDIPFNSIGSEFNRDHSTIMYSYRSVEEKVKESREVNEELEILRQMILDQ
;
A
#
# COMPACT_ATOMS: atom_id res chain seq x y z
N MET A 1 -38.89 -6.13 5.81
CA MET A 1 -38.43 -7.33 5.06
C MET A 1 -36.92 -7.43 4.98
N GLY A 2 -36.19 -6.32 5.07
CA GLY A 2 -34.70 -6.29 5.03
C GLY A 2 -34.03 -7.15 6.10
N ASP A 3 -34.39 -7.01 7.36
CA ASP A 3 -33.71 -7.67 8.49
C ASP A 3 -33.61 -9.22 8.37
N LYS A 4 -34.54 -9.87 7.65
CA LYS A 4 -34.55 -11.33 7.50
C LYS A 4 -33.52 -11.79 6.46
N TYR A 5 -33.29 -11.02 5.40
CA TYR A 5 -32.33 -11.33 4.37
C TYR A 5 -30.90 -11.00 4.83
N ASP A 6 -30.73 -9.94 5.63
CA ASP A 6 -29.44 -9.58 6.22
C ASP A 6 -28.94 -10.66 7.19
N THR A 7 -29.81 -11.18 8.04
CA THR A 7 -29.48 -12.28 8.95
C THR A 7 -29.10 -13.56 8.19
N LEU A 8 -29.82 -13.86 7.09
CA LEU A 8 -29.54 -15.00 6.24
C LEU A 8 -28.15 -14.88 5.59
N TRP A 9 -27.84 -13.71 5.03
CA TRP A 9 -26.53 -13.45 4.41
C TRP A 9 -25.40 -13.54 5.42
N GLN A 10 -25.58 -12.99 6.62
CA GLN A 10 -24.60 -13.11 7.70
C GLN A 10 -24.31 -14.56 8.09
N ASN A 11 -25.32 -15.45 8.08
CA ASN A 11 -25.12 -16.87 8.33
C ASN A 11 -24.30 -17.54 7.23
N VAL A 12 -24.56 -17.21 5.95
CA VAL A 12 -23.76 -17.71 4.82
C VAL A 12 -22.31 -17.22 4.91
N VAL A 13 -22.11 -15.95 5.21
CA VAL A 13 -20.77 -15.37 5.40
C VAL A 13 -20.05 -16.02 6.58
N ALA A 14 -20.75 -16.26 7.69
CA ALA A 14 -20.18 -16.95 8.85
C ALA A 14 -19.76 -18.38 8.50
N GLN A 15 -20.59 -19.12 7.75
CA GLN A 15 -20.26 -20.46 7.26
C GLN A 15 -19.02 -20.45 6.36
N ILE A 16 -18.93 -19.52 5.41
CA ILE A 16 -17.77 -19.37 4.52
C ILE A 16 -16.48 -19.13 5.30
N LYS A 17 -16.54 -18.34 6.37
CA LYS A 17 -15.37 -18.06 7.23
C LYS A 17 -14.86 -19.28 8.00
N THR A 18 -15.61 -20.36 8.09
CA THR A 18 -15.17 -21.63 8.73
C THR A 18 -14.33 -22.50 7.81
N TYR A 19 -14.24 -22.19 6.51
CA TYR A 19 -13.50 -23.02 5.58
C TYR A 19 -11.99 -22.78 5.64
N ASP A 20 -11.23 -23.86 5.67
CA ASP A 20 -9.79 -23.83 5.52
C ASP A 20 -9.42 -23.22 4.17
N ASN A 21 -8.44 -22.34 4.12
CA ASN A 21 -7.96 -21.60 2.93
C ASN A 21 -8.76 -20.36 2.51
N ILE A 22 -9.65 -19.84 3.35
CA ILE A 22 -10.37 -18.59 3.08
C ILE A 22 -9.91 -17.49 4.04
N ASP A 23 -9.47 -16.37 3.50
CA ASP A 23 -9.10 -15.20 4.29
C ASP A 23 -10.36 -14.46 4.75
N ALA A 24 -10.65 -14.55 6.06
CA ALA A 24 -11.82 -13.89 6.66
C ALA A 24 -11.83 -12.36 6.42
N SER A 25 -10.65 -11.73 6.27
CA SER A 25 -10.54 -10.30 5.99
C SER A 25 -10.98 -9.95 4.57
N GLN A 26 -10.68 -10.81 3.60
CA GLN A 26 -11.16 -10.65 2.23
C GLN A 26 -12.68 -10.84 2.15
N ILE A 27 -13.20 -11.85 2.85
CA ILE A 27 -14.66 -12.06 2.95
C ILE A 27 -15.33 -10.80 3.49
N ASP A 28 -14.84 -10.22 4.59
CA ASP A 28 -15.44 -9.00 5.16
C ASP A 28 -15.34 -7.80 4.20
N ALA A 29 -14.25 -7.67 3.46
CA ALA A 29 -14.06 -6.55 2.53
C ALA A 29 -15.01 -6.60 1.32
N PHE A 30 -15.26 -7.81 0.78
CA PHE A 30 -16.06 -7.97 -0.44
C PHE A 30 -17.53 -8.31 -0.17
N PHE A 31 -17.81 -9.15 0.82
CA PHE A 31 -19.15 -9.62 1.10
C PHE A 31 -20.01 -8.59 1.84
N SER A 32 -19.40 -7.64 2.55
CA SER A 32 -20.10 -6.48 3.11
C SER A 32 -20.68 -5.54 2.04
N ARG A 33 -20.20 -5.64 0.80
CA ARG A 33 -20.64 -4.87 -0.37
C ARG A 33 -21.69 -5.61 -1.22
N LEU A 34 -22.19 -6.75 -0.72
CA LEU A 34 -23.27 -7.52 -1.32
C LEU A 34 -24.54 -7.41 -0.47
N GLN A 35 -25.67 -7.24 -1.12
CA GLN A 35 -26.98 -7.22 -0.50
C GLN A 35 -27.87 -8.31 -1.11
N VAL A 36 -28.65 -8.98 -0.27
CA VAL A 36 -29.62 -9.98 -0.76
C VAL A 36 -30.87 -9.28 -1.27
N GLN A 37 -31.12 -9.38 -2.55
CA GLN A 37 -32.34 -8.88 -3.20
C GLN A 37 -33.50 -9.87 -3.13
N ALA A 38 -33.21 -11.14 -3.38
CA ALA A 38 -34.19 -12.19 -3.33
C ALA A 38 -33.59 -13.51 -2.84
N PHE A 39 -34.36 -14.26 -2.05
CA PHE A 39 -33.99 -15.58 -1.59
C PHE A 39 -35.21 -16.47 -1.65
N SER A 40 -35.04 -17.61 -2.32
CA SER A 40 -36.06 -18.68 -2.37
C SER A 40 -35.36 -20.03 -2.37
N GLU A 41 -36.12 -21.12 -2.25
CA GLU A 41 -35.57 -22.46 -2.26
C GLU A 41 -34.87 -22.74 -3.59
N GLY A 42 -33.53 -22.89 -3.53
CA GLY A 42 -32.67 -23.11 -4.71
C GLY A 42 -32.27 -21.86 -5.51
N PHE A 43 -32.62 -20.65 -5.08
CA PHE A 43 -32.26 -19.41 -5.79
C PHE A 43 -31.88 -18.30 -4.83
N LEU A 44 -30.72 -17.68 -5.09
CA LEU A 44 -30.20 -16.48 -4.39
C LEU A 44 -29.86 -15.39 -5.40
N MET A 45 -30.45 -14.21 -5.21
CA MET A 45 -30.12 -13.02 -5.96
C MET A 45 -29.40 -12.02 -5.06
N LEU A 46 -28.20 -11.67 -5.44
CA LEU A 46 -27.36 -10.66 -4.76
C LEU A 46 -27.27 -9.41 -5.62
N THR A 47 -27.12 -8.27 -4.97
CA THR A 47 -26.77 -7.02 -5.61
C THR A 47 -25.41 -6.57 -5.11
N ALA A 48 -24.50 -6.32 -6.03
CA ALA A 48 -23.21 -5.72 -5.76
C ALA A 48 -23.29 -4.20 -5.99
N ASP A 49 -22.51 -3.44 -5.24
CA ASP A 49 -22.45 -1.99 -5.40
C ASP A 49 -21.70 -1.55 -6.69
N THR A 50 -20.83 -2.42 -7.22
CA THR A 50 -20.09 -2.15 -8.46
C THR A 50 -19.93 -3.40 -9.33
N GLU A 51 -19.69 -3.18 -10.63
CA GLU A 51 -19.39 -4.23 -11.60
C GLU A 51 -18.11 -5.02 -11.25
N PHE A 52 -17.16 -4.36 -10.57
CA PHE A 52 -15.96 -5.00 -10.07
C PHE A 52 -16.28 -6.07 -9.01
N ILE A 53 -17.02 -5.69 -7.97
CA ILE A 53 -17.41 -6.64 -6.91
C ILE A 53 -18.18 -7.83 -7.49
N LYS A 54 -19.09 -7.57 -8.42
CA LYS A 54 -19.80 -8.64 -9.13
C LYS A 54 -18.85 -9.62 -9.79
N LYS A 55 -17.99 -9.13 -10.72
CA LYS A 55 -17.03 -9.97 -11.44
C LYS A 55 -16.06 -10.69 -10.51
N TRP A 56 -15.63 -9.99 -9.45
CA TRP A 56 -14.73 -10.55 -8.45
C TRP A 56 -15.37 -11.76 -7.74
N ILE A 57 -16.57 -11.59 -7.21
CA ILE A 57 -17.30 -12.65 -6.53
C ILE A 57 -17.61 -13.81 -7.50
N GLU A 58 -18.02 -13.50 -8.72
CA GLU A 58 -18.28 -14.51 -9.76
C GLU A 58 -17.03 -15.35 -10.08
N SER A 59 -15.86 -14.72 -10.13
CA SER A 59 -14.62 -15.40 -10.49
C SER A 59 -14.00 -16.21 -9.35
N HIS A 60 -14.13 -15.75 -8.10
CA HIS A 60 -13.33 -16.29 -6.99
C HIS A 60 -14.16 -16.98 -5.92
N TYR A 61 -15.40 -16.57 -5.71
CA TYR A 61 -16.19 -17.02 -4.56
C TYR A 61 -17.49 -17.73 -4.92
N MET A 62 -17.86 -17.81 -6.19
CA MET A 62 -19.13 -18.45 -6.61
C MET A 62 -19.25 -19.90 -6.14
N THR A 63 -18.17 -20.67 -6.28
CA THR A 63 -18.13 -22.08 -5.83
C THR A 63 -18.26 -22.19 -4.31
N VAL A 64 -17.61 -21.26 -3.59
CA VAL A 64 -17.62 -21.25 -2.13
C VAL A 64 -18.98 -20.85 -1.58
N ILE A 65 -19.64 -19.86 -2.19
CA ILE A 65 -20.99 -19.42 -1.80
C ILE A 65 -21.99 -20.55 -2.07
N LYS A 66 -21.91 -21.23 -3.22
CA LYS A 66 -22.78 -22.38 -3.53
C LYS A 66 -22.62 -23.49 -2.50
N ARG A 67 -21.36 -23.84 -2.18
CA ARG A 67 -21.08 -24.85 -1.17
C ARG A 67 -21.63 -24.47 0.20
N ALA A 68 -21.47 -23.26 0.66
CA ALA A 68 -21.99 -22.79 1.94
C ALA A 68 -23.52 -22.83 1.99
N LEU A 69 -24.19 -22.48 0.90
CA LEU A 69 -25.66 -22.56 0.78
C LEU A 69 -26.15 -24.02 0.77
N GLU A 70 -25.48 -24.91 0.06
CA GLU A 70 -25.80 -26.34 0.03
C GLU A 70 -25.62 -26.99 1.42
N GLU A 71 -24.55 -26.62 2.15
CA GLU A 71 -24.32 -27.11 3.53
C GLU A 71 -25.37 -26.59 4.52
N LEU A 72 -25.81 -25.32 4.38
CA LEU A 72 -26.80 -24.70 5.29
C LEU A 72 -28.25 -25.10 4.99
N TYR A 73 -28.60 -25.28 3.71
CA TYR A 73 -30.00 -25.47 3.30
C TYR A 73 -30.28 -26.82 2.65
N HIS A 74 -29.26 -27.65 2.42
CA HIS A 74 -29.36 -29.02 1.84
C HIS A 74 -30.02 -29.11 0.45
N VAL A 75 -29.98 -28.00 -0.31
CA VAL A 75 -30.47 -27.92 -1.70
C VAL A 75 -29.45 -27.18 -2.56
N PRO A 76 -29.32 -27.55 -3.84
CA PRO A 76 -28.44 -26.79 -4.76
C PRO A 76 -29.01 -25.41 -5.05
N PHE A 77 -28.15 -24.38 -5.05
CA PHE A 77 -28.55 -23.00 -5.32
C PHE A 77 -28.08 -22.50 -6.67
N ASN A 78 -28.93 -21.82 -7.39
CA ASN A 78 -28.60 -20.92 -8.47
C ASN A 78 -28.38 -19.52 -7.90
N ILE A 79 -27.21 -18.92 -8.18
CA ILE A 79 -26.84 -17.59 -7.68
C ILE A 79 -26.75 -16.64 -8.86
N ALA A 80 -27.47 -15.54 -8.79
CA ALA A 80 -27.35 -14.41 -9.71
C ALA A 80 -26.83 -13.20 -8.94
N ILE A 81 -25.89 -12.46 -9.55
CA ILE A 81 -25.36 -11.21 -8.99
C ILE A 81 -25.64 -10.11 -9.99
N GLU A 82 -26.33 -9.07 -9.56
CA GLU A 82 -26.61 -7.87 -10.35
C GLU A 82 -25.90 -6.66 -9.74
N VAL A 83 -25.72 -5.60 -10.51
CA VAL A 83 -25.15 -4.33 -10.01
C VAL A 83 -26.30 -3.39 -9.70
N ASP A 84 -26.21 -2.70 -8.56
CA ASP A 84 -27.23 -1.73 -8.15
C ASP A 84 -27.33 -0.59 -9.18
N PRO A 85 -28.48 -0.44 -9.86
CA PRO A 85 -28.67 0.60 -10.87
C PRO A 85 -28.60 2.03 -10.29
N THR A 86 -28.80 2.20 -8.98
CA THR A 86 -28.70 3.50 -8.29
C THR A 86 -27.26 3.96 -8.17
N SER A 87 -26.30 3.05 -8.06
CA SER A 87 -24.87 3.36 -8.03
C SER A 87 -24.36 3.87 -9.39
N GLN A 88 -24.96 3.40 -10.49
CA GLN A 88 -24.64 3.88 -11.85
C GLN A 88 -25.26 5.27 -12.15
N SER A 89 -26.38 5.61 -11.52
CA SER A 89 -27.05 6.91 -11.74
C SER A 89 -26.34 8.09 -11.08
N GLN A 90 -25.50 7.87 -10.08
CA GLN A 90 -24.68 8.93 -9.48
C GLN A 90 -23.49 9.34 -10.35
N ILE A 91 -23.12 8.52 -11.33
CA ILE A 91 -22.04 8.85 -12.30
C ILE A 91 -22.56 9.76 -13.43
N ALA A 92 -23.88 9.80 -13.67
CA ALA A 92 -24.49 10.54 -14.78
C ALA A 92 -25.06 11.92 -14.39
N ALA A 93 -25.02 12.32 -13.13
CA ALA A 93 -25.59 13.59 -12.65
C ALA A 93 -24.52 14.58 -12.19
N ALA A 94 -23.67 15.01 -13.11
CA ALA A 94 -23.04 16.31 -12.98
C ALA A 94 -24.11 17.37 -13.35
N PRO A 95 -24.33 18.42 -12.54
CA PRO A 95 -25.29 19.44 -12.89
C PRO A 95 -24.82 20.16 -14.16
N ALA A 96 -25.65 20.13 -15.19
CA ALA A 96 -25.43 20.89 -16.39
C ALA A 96 -25.23 22.39 -16.06
N PRO A 97 -24.25 23.07 -16.69
CA PRO A 97 -24.10 24.50 -16.49
C PRO A 97 -25.39 25.23 -16.92
N PRO A 98 -25.76 26.34 -16.25
CA PRO A 98 -27.00 27.06 -16.56
C PRO A 98 -26.97 27.54 -18.02
N ALA A 99 -28.09 27.30 -18.72
CA ALA A 99 -28.27 27.67 -20.10
C ALA A 99 -28.07 29.21 -20.26
N PRO A 100 -27.29 29.64 -21.27
CA PRO A 100 -27.21 31.08 -21.57
C PRO A 100 -28.53 31.61 -22.08
N ALA A 101 -28.88 32.83 -21.66
CA ALA A 101 -30.07 33.58 -22.07
C ALA A 101 -30.13 33.74 -23.60
N PRO A 102 -31.34 33.83 -24.21
CA PRO A 102 -31.50 33.87 -25.64
C PRO A 102 -30.86 35.11 -26.26
N ALA A 103 -29.91 34.89 -27.14
CA ALA A 103 -29.29 35.95 -27.93
C ALA A 103 -30.20 36.32 -29.13
N ALA A 104 -30.21 37.60 -29.46
CA ALA A 104 -30.94 38.20 -30.56
C ALA A 104 -30.54 37.65 -31.93
N PRO A 105 -31.41 37.72 -32.96
CA PRO A 105 -31.20 37.06 -34.24
C PRO A 105 -30.03 37.64 -35.06
N GLN A 106 -29.10 36.79 -35.47
CA GLN A 106 -28.03 37.14 -36.40
C GLN A 106 -28.50 36.94 -37.87
N PRO A 107 -27.97 37.73 -38.81
CA PRO A 107 -28.35 37.65 -40.24
C PRO A 107 -27.74 36.38 -40.91
N ALA A 108 -28.44 35.91 -41.94
CA ALA A 108 -28.18 34.70 -42.71
C ALA A 108 -26.77 34.62 -43.33
N PRO A 109 -26.12 33.44 -43.38
CA PRO A 109 -24.84 33.30 -44.04
C PRO A 109 -24.93 33.12 -45.57
N ALA A 110 -23.94 33.70 -46.24
CA ALA A 110 -23.76 33.60 -47.71
C ALA A 110 -23.42 32.16 -48.17
N PRO A 111 -23.69 31.80 -49.42
CA PRO A 111 -23.59 30.44 -49.90
C PRO A 111 -22.15 29.94 -50.07
N GLN A 112 -21.90 28.73 -49.58
CA GLN A 112 -20.62 28.00 -49.70
C GLN A 112 -20.44 27.39 -51.09
N PRO A 113 -19.22 27.33 -51.65
CA PRO A 113 -18.94 26.67 -52.90
C PRO A 113 -18.93 25.13 -52.79
N ARG A 114 -19.41 24.47 -53.86
CA ARG A 114 -19.52 23.01 -53.97
C ARG A 114 -18.15 22.34 -54.01
N PRO A 115 -17.99 21.12 -53.46
CA PRO A 115 -16.75 20.35 -53.52
C PRO A 115 -16.53 19.72 -54.90
N MET A 116 -15.29 19.78 -55.37
CA MET A 116 -14.79 19.07 -56.53
C MET A 116 -14.50 17.58 -56.24
N PRO A 117 -14.60 16.68 -57.25
CA PRO A 117 -14.42 15.25 -57.01
C PRO A 117 -12.95 14.84 -56.79
N ALA A 118 -12.73 13.85 -55.92
CA ALA A 118 -11.44 13.27 -55.59
C ALA A 118 -10.85 12.42 -56.75
N PRO A 119 -9.52 12.40 -56.93
CA PRO A 119 -8.86 11.46 -57.82
C PRO A 119 -8.69 10.08 -57.20
N ALA A 120 -8.66 9.05 -58.06
CA ALA A 120 -8.64 7.64 -57.77
C ALA A 120 -7.41 7.16 -56.98
N ALA A 121 -7.64 6.08 -56.21
CA ALA A 121 -6.66 5.37 -55.44
C ALA A 121 -5.51 4.75 -56.22
N ALA A 122 -4.30 4.87 -55.72
CA ALA A 122 -3.11 4.10 -56.11
C ALA A 122 -2.78 3.04 -55.05
N PRO A 123 -2.08 1.95 -55.38
CA PRO A 123 -2.12 0.69 -54.64
C PRO A 123 -1.27 0.69 -53.36
N ALA A 124 -1.70 -0.17 -52.43
CA ALA A 124 -1.12 -0.40 -51.15
C ALA A 124 0.39 -0.71 -51.15
N ALA A 125 1.17 0.08 -50.45
CA ALA A 125 2.55 -0.21 -50.07
C ALA A 125 2.59 -0.97 -48.74
N ALA A 126 3.54 -1.90 -48.63
CA ALA A 126 3.79 -2.77 -47.48
C ALA A 126 4.05 -1.99 -46.19
N PRO A 127 3.84 -2.60 -45.00
CA PRO A 127 3.94 -1.91 -43.72
C PRO A 127 5.39 -1.48 -43.46
N ALA A 128 5.60 -0.18 -43.33
CA ALA A 128 6.84 0.40 -42.82
C ALA A 128 7.00 0.08 -41.36
N LYS A 129 8.21 -0.32 -40.95
CA LYS A 129 8.61 -0.49 -39.54
C LYS A 129 8.40 0.83 -38.82
N PRO A 130 7.89 0.80 -37.56
CA PRO A 130 7.74 2.03 -36.81
C PRO A 130 9.12 2.56 -36.42
N ASN A 131 9.42 3.75 -36.91
CA ASN A 131 10.52 4.58 -36.40
C ASN A 131 10.14 5.01 -34.95
N GLY A 132 11.07 4.79 -34.02
CA GLY A 132 10.88 5.13 -32.64
C GLY A 132 10.77 6.64 -32.41
N ASP A 133 9.55 7.08 -32.15
CA ASP A 133 9.25 8.18 -31.24
C ASP A 133 8.44 7.55 -30.12
N GLY A 134 9.01 7.57 -28.92
CA GLY A 134 8.54 6.78 -27.80
C GLY A 134 7.07 7.02 -27.47
N ASP A 135 6.27 6.06 -27.84
CA ASP A 135 4.96 5.85 -27.25
C ASP A 135 5.22 5.34 -25.82
N PHE A 136 5.39 6.28 -24.87
CA PHE A 136 5.42 6.02 -23.45
C PHE A 136 3.99 5.68 -22.95
N MET A 137 3.37 4.68 -23.54
CA MET A 137 2.33 3.92 -22.86
C MET A 137 3.04 3.21 -21.72
N ASP A 138 2.81 3.73 -20.52
CA ASP A 138 3.29 3.18 -19.26
C ASP A 138 2.87 1.71 -19.23
N THR A 139 3.83 0.80 -19.42
CA THR A 139 3.55 -0.64 -19.53
C THR A 139 2.88 -1.07 -18.24
N VAL A 140 1.63 -1.49 -18.35
CA VAL A 140 0.84 -2.03 -17.25
C VAL A 140 1.65 -3.16 -16.60
N ALA A 141 2.14 -2.92 -15.39
CA ALA A 141 3.00 -3.87 -14.69
C ALA A 141 2.16 -5.09 -14.27
N SER A 142 2.29 -6.19 -15.03
CA SER A 142 1.62 -7.45 -14.72
C SER A 142 1.99 -7.91 -13.32
N GLY A 143 1.00 -8.23 -12.48
CA GLY A 143 1.19 -8.74 -11.12
C GLY A 143 0.81 -7.78 -10.00
N TYR A 144 0.74 -6.47 -10.23
CA TYR A 144 0.25 -5.51 -9.24
C TYR A 144 -1.24 -5.25 -9.45
N THR A 145 -2.07 -6.09 -8.88
CA THR A 145 -3.52 -5.97 -8.95
C THR A 145 -4.13 -5.96 -7.54
N PHE A 146 -5.36 -5.51 -7.41
CA PHE A 146 -6.08 -5.57 -6.13
C PHE A 146 -6.27 -7.01 -5.66
N GLU A 147 -6.39 -7.94 -6.62
CA GLU A 147 -6.55 -9.38 -6.39
C GLU A 147 -5.32 -10.01 -5.71
N ASN A 148 -4.15 -9.55 -6.10
CA ASN A 148 -2.89 -10.06 -5.56
C ASN A 148 -2.46 -9.34 -4.26
N PHE A 149 -3.25 -8.35 -3.80
CA PHE A 149 -2.98 -7.62 -2.58
C PHE A 149 -3.64 -8.30 -1.38
N VAL A 150 -2.84 -8.83 -0.47
CA VAL A 150 -3.35 -9.50 0.73
C VAL A 150 -3.80 -8.45 1.75
N ILE A 151 -5.08 -8.52 2.12
CA ILE A 151 -5.72 -7.57 3.03
C ILE A 151 -5.58 -8.08 4.47
N GLY A 152 -5.13 -7.21 5.37
CA GLY A 152 -5.11 -7.43 6.81
C GLY A 152 -5.65 -6.20 7.54
N THR A 153 -5.69 -6.25 8.88
CA THR A 153 -6.13 -5.10 9.69
C THR A 153 -5.22 -3.89 9.49
N SER A 154 -3.93 -4.14 9.26
CA SER A 154 -2.88 -3.12 9.08
C SER A 154 -2.95 -2.32 7.77
N ASN A 155 -3.69 -2.77 6.76
CA ASN A 155 -3.74 -2.16 5.44
C ASN A 155 -5.16 -2.01 4.85
N ARG A 156 -6.19 -2.47 5.55
CA ARG A 156 -7.58 -2.49 5.07
C ARG A 156 -8.09 -1.11 4.64
N MET A 157 -7.81 -0.07 5.42
CA MET A 157 -8.25 1.29 5.10
C MET A 157 -7.60 1.79 3.81
N ALA A 158 -6.27 1.61 3.68
CA ALA A 158 -5.54 2.02 2.47
C ALA A 158 -6.03 1.26 1.23
N TYR A 159 -6.29 -0.04 1.36
CA TYR A 159 -6.89 -0.85 0.31
C TYR A 159 -8.27 -0.34 -0.09
N SER A 160 -9.18 -0.12 0.86
CA SER A 160 -10.54 0.34 0.57
C SER A 160 -10.57 1.71 -0.10
N MET A 161 -9.72 2.66 0.35
CA MET A 161 -9.60 3.97 -0.30
C MET A 161 -9.01 3.87 -1.71
N ALA A 162 -8.02 2.99 -1.92
CA ALA A 162 -7.43 2.76 -3.23
C ALA A 162 -8.44 2.17 -4.23
N VAL A 163 -9.26 1.21 -3.79
CA VAL A 163 -10.36 0.64 -4.59
C VAL A 163 -11.40 1.72 -4.92
N ALA A 164 -11.83 2.51 -3.94
CA ALA A 164 -12.81 3.57 -4.16
C ALA A 164 -12.32 4.62 -5.19
N VAL A 165 -11.03 4.99 -5.12
CA VAL A 165 -10.40 5.88 -6.12
C VAL A 165 -10.34 5.22 -7.50
N ALA A 166 -10.03 3.94 -7.58
CA ALA A 166 -9.96 3.21 -8.84
C ALA A 166 -11.34 3.06 -9.50
N GLU A 167 -12.38 2.79 -8.71
CA GLU A 167 -13.77 2.67 -9.17
C GLU A 167 -14.38 4.02 -9.60
N THR A 168 -14.01 5.11 -8.94
CA THR A 168 -14.58 6.43 -9.19
C THR A 168 -13.50 7.52 -9.09
N PRO A 169 -12.62 7.64 -10.09
CA PRO A 169 -11.57 8.66 -10.07
C PRO A 169 -12.16 10.09 -10.03
N GLY A 170 -11.48 10.97 -9.30
CA GLY A 170 -11.85 12.40 -9.22
C GLY A 170 -12.84 12.76 -8.11
N GLN A 171 -13.22 11.84 -7.23
CA GLN A 171 -14.09 12.15 -6.08
C GLN A 171 -13.42 13.17 -5.14
N PRO A 172 -14.05 14.32 -4.83
CA PRO A 172 -13.41 15.41 -4.09
C PRO A 172 -12.87 15.01 -2.70
N HIS A 173 -13.55 14.13 -1.98
CA HIS A 173 -13.15 13.70 -0.63
C HIS A 173 -12.01 12.67 -0.63
N LEU A 174 -11.65 12.09 -1.79
CA LEU A 174 -10.50 11.20 -1.98
C LEU A 174 -9.49 11.79 -2.98
N ASN A 175 -9.51 13.09 -3.20
CA ASN A 175 -8.63 13.76 -4.15
C ASN A 175 -7.91 14.98 -3.51
N PRO A 176 -6.60 14.89 -3.27
CA PRO A 176 -5.72 13.75 -3.54
C PRO A 176 -5.93 12.60 -2.55
N LEU A 177 -5.63 11.35 -2.97
CA LEU A 177 -5.43 10.24 -2.06
C LEU A 177 -3.96 10.18 -1.66
N PHE A 178 -3.66 10.20 -0.37
CA PHE A 178 -2.30 10.13 0.16
C PHE A 178 -2.11 8.86 1.00
N ILE A 179 -1.31 7.91 0.47
CA ILE A 179 -1.01 6.64 1.13
C ILE A 179 0.39 6.69 1.71
N TYR A 180 0.54 6.48 3.03
CA TYR A 180 1.86 6.50 3.63
C TYR A 180 2.13 5.27 4.50
N GLY A 181 3.42 5.02 4.76
CA GLY A 181 3.88 3.90 5.59
C GLY A 181 5.31 3.53 5.27
N LYS A 182 5.98 2.80 6.14
CA LYS A 182 7.40 2.40 5.98
C LYS A 182 7.65 1.75 4.61
N SER A 183 8.90 1.74 4.17
CA SER A 183 9.29 1.08 2.93
C SER A 183 8.93 -0.41 2.95
N GLY A 184 8.50 -0.93 1.80
CA GLY A 184 8.19 -2.37 1.63
C GLY A 184 6.84 -2.83 2.19
N LEU A 185 5.91 -1.92 2.56
CA LEU A 185 4.58 -2.28 3.07
C LEU A 185 3.48 -2.41 2.00
N GLY A 186 3.79 -2.18 0.72
CA GLY A 186 2.82 -2.37 -0.37
C GLY A 186 2.23 -1.09 -0.97
N LYS A 187 2.74 0.12 -0.65
CA LYS A 187 2.27 1.39 -1.24
C LYS A 187 2.30 1.38 -2.77
N THR A 188 3.45 1.07 -3.35
CA THR A 188 3.63 0.92 -4.80
C THR A 188 2.66 -0.10 -5.40
N HIS A 189 2.37 -1.20 -4.68
CA HIS A 189 1.40 -2.19 -5.12
C HIS A 189 0.00 -1.55 -5.27
N LEU A 190 -0.47 -0.81 -4.28
CA LEU A 190 -1.77 -0.14 -4.35
C LEU A 190 -1.83 0.91 -5.47
N LEU A 191 -0.78 1.73 -5.65
CA LEU A 191 -0.73 2.69 -6.76
C LEU A 191 -0.81 1.98 -8.12
N ARG A 192 -0.02 0.94 -8.32
CA ARG A 192 -0.05 0.15 -9.56
C ARG A 192 -1.36 -0.62 -9.73
N SER A 193 -2.00 -1.07 -8.64
CA SER A 193 -3.34 -1.68 -8.71
C SER A 193 -4.40 -0.69 -9.19
N ILE A 194 -4.34 0.57 -8.72
CA ILE A 194 -5.22 1.65 -9.23
C ILE A 194 -4.98 1.84 -10.73
N GLN A 195 -3.72 1.95 -11.17
CA GLN A 195 -3.36 2.10 -12.57
C GLN A 195 -3.93 0.97 -13.43
N ASN A 196 -3.69 -0.27 -13.05
CA ASN A 196 -4.13 -1.46 -13.77
C ASN A 196 -5.65 -1.55 -13.84
N TYR A 197 -6.34 -1.25 -12.74
CA TYR A 197 -7.79 -1.24 -12.67
C TYR A 197 -8.40 -0.18 -13.60
N VAL A 198 -7.91 1.07 -13.54
CA VAL A 198 -8.40 2.16 -14.39
C VAL A 198 -8.14 1.85 -15.86
N HIS A 199 -6.95 1.37 -16.19
CA HIS A 199 -6.61 0.99 -17.57
C HIS A 199 -7.53 -0.10 -18.13
N HIS A 200 -7.88 -1.10 -17.30
CA HIS A 200 -8.76 -2.19 -17.71
C HIS A 200 -10.24 -1.79 -17.76
N SER A 201 -10.71 -1.08 -16.75
CA SER A 201 -12.14 -0.75 -16.58
C SER A 201 -12.56 0.51 -17.32
N TYR A 202 -11.63 1.45 -17.54
CA TYR A 202 -11.88 2.74 -18.19
C TYR A 202 -10.85 3.02 -19.29
N PRO A 203 -10.93 2.32 -20.46
CA PRO A 203 -9.94 2.47 -21.55
C PRO A 203 -9.80 3.88 -22.11
N ASN A 204 -10.79 4.75 -21.87
CA ASN A 204 -10.78 6.14 -22.31
C ASN A 204 -10.08 7.10 -21.33
N LEU A 205 -9.76 6.65 -20.10
CA LEU A 205 -9.03 7.43 -19.12
C LEU A 205 -7.54 7.18 -19.23
N SER A 206 -6.78 8.26 -19.33
CA SER A 206 -5.33 8.21 -19.35
C SER A 206 -4.77 8.16 -17.93
N THR A 207 -3.87 7.20 -17.66
CA THR A 207 -3.19 7.07 -16.37
C THR A 207 -1.70 7.31 -16.52
N VAL A 208 -1.11 8.08 -15.64
CA VAL A 208 0.34 8.27 -15.56
C VAL A 208 0.81 7.86 -14.17
N TYR A 209 1.71 6.89 -14.11
CA TYR A 209 2.46 6.53 -12.91
C TYR A 209 3.90 7.01 -13.06
N VAL A 210 4.41 7.64 -12.03
CA VAL A 210 5.80 8.13 -11.99
C VAL A 210 6.35 8.00 -10.58
N ASP A 211 7.60 7.57 -10.44
CA ASP A 211 8.31 7.75 -9.19
C ASP A 211 8.92 9.16 -9.10
N THR A 212 9.17 9.60 -7.90
CA THR A 212 9.67 10.97 -7.68
C THR A 212 11.04 11.21 -8.30
N MET A 213 11.90 10.20 -8.43
CA MET A 213 13.22 10.38 -9.03
C MET A 213 13.11 10.58 -10.54
N GLU A 214 12.24 9.82 -11.21
CA GLU A 214 11.92 10.02 -12.62
C GLU A 214 11.34 11.41 -12.85
N LEU A 215 10.38 11.83 -12.03
CA LEU A 215 9.75 13.15 -12.10
C LEU A 215 10.77 14.29 -11.94
N VAL A 216 11.73 14.15 -11.02
CA VAL A 216 12.83 15.13 -10.83
C VAL A 216 13.75 15.17 -12.04
N ASN A 217 14.07 14.01 -12.62
CA ASN A 217 14.91 13.94 -13.82
C ASN A 217 14.21 14.59 -15.02
N ASP A 218 12.94 14.25 -15.27
CA ASP A 218 12.15 14.88 -16.35
C ASP A 218 12.08 16.40 -16.22
N TYR A 219 11.89 16.90 -15.00
CA TYR A 219 11.90 18.33 -14.73
C TYR A 219 13.27 18.96 -15.03
N THR A 220 14.35 18.30 -14.56
CA THR A 220 15.71 18.79 -14.74
C THR A 220 16.10 18.85 -16.20
N ASP A 221 15.78 17.83 -16.98
CA ASP A 221 16.04 17.76 -18.43
C ASP A 221 15.27 18.84 -19.18
N ALA A 222 14.00 19.06 -18.81
CA ALA A 222 13.17 20.13 -19.37
C ALA A 222 13.76 21.52 -19.06
N ALA A 223 14.27 21.73 -17.84
CA ALA A 223 14.88 22.98 -17.41
C ALA A 223 16.25 23.22 -18.07
N MET A 224 17.07 22.17 -18.20
CA MET A 224 18.41 22.27 -18.83
C MET A 224 18.33 22.50 -20.34
N SER A 225 17.31 22.00 -21.02
CA SER A 225 17.14 22.17 -22.45
C SER A 225 16.97 23.62 -22.90
N LYS A 226 16.74 24.56 -21.98
CA LYS A 226 16.45 26.00 -22.21
C LYS A 226 15.37 26.26 -23.27
N SER A 227 14.59 25.25 -23.61
CA SER A 227 13.53 25.30 -24.62
C SER A 227 12.16 25.42 -23.95
N ASN A 228 11.44 26.47 -24.27
CA ASN A 228 10.03 26.60 -23.81
C ASN A 228 9.17 25.41 -24.28
N LYS A 229 9.54 24.75 -25.37
CA LYS A 229 8.85 23.59 -25.91
C LYS A 229 9.04 22.35 -25.00
N SER A 230 10.25 22.10 -24.51
CA SER A 230 10.54 20.97 -23.62
C SER A 230 9.79 21.11 -22.27
N PHE A 231 9.73 22.34 -21.76
CA PHE A 231 9.00 22.62 -20.53
C PHE A 231 7.48 22.51 -20.68
N ALA A 232 6.97 22.91 -21.83
CA ALA A 232 5.56 22.71 -22.18
C ALA A 232 5.22 21.22 -22.33
N GLN A 233 6.10 20.44 -22.95
CA GLN A 233 5.95 18.98 -23.09
C GLN A 233 5.96 18.27 -21.74
N PHE A 234 6.88 18.65 -20.83
CA PHE A 234 6.91 18.15 -19.46
C PHE A 234 5.55 18.38 -18.75
N LYS A 235 5.06 19.61 -18.76
CA LYS A 235 3.76 19.91 -18.17
C LYS A 235 2.63 19.13 -18.81
N GLN A 236 2.62 19.10 -20.15
CA GLN A 236 1.59 18.42 -20.91
C GLN A 236 1.53 16.94 -20.56
N ARG A 237 2.68 16.24 -20.40
CA ARG A 237 2.73 14.82 -20.03
C ARG A 237 1.90 14.51 -18.76
N TYR A 238 2.04 15.34 -17.72
CA TYR A 238 1.38 15.11 -16.44
C TYR A 238 -0.01 15.75 -16.36
N GLU A 239 -0.21 16.94 -16.90
CA GLU A 239 -1.50 17.66 -16.81
C GLU A 239 -2.60 17.05 -17.71
N THR A 240 -2.23 16.33 -18.80
CA THR A 240 -3.21 15.68 -19.66
C THR A 240 -3.76 14.38 -19.07
N ALA A 241 -3.02 13.74 -18.18
CA ALA A 241 -3.49 12.53 -17.50
C ALA A 241 -4.83 12.77 -16.78
N ASP A 242 -5.72 11.78 -16.76
CA ASP A 242 -6.95 11.80 -15.98
C ASP A 242 -6.70 11.28 -14.57
N VAL A 243 -5.72 10.37 -14.41
CA VAL A 243 -5.26 9.85 -13.13
C VAL A 243 -3.73 9.95 -13.06
N LEU A 244 -3.21 10.70 -12.10
CA LEU A 244 -1.78 10.86 -11.85
C LEU A 244 -1.41 10.17 -10.52
N LEU A 245 -0.47 9.24 -10.61
CA LEU A 245 0.03 8.45 -9.48
C LEU A 245 1.51 8.78 -9.28
N ILE A 246 1.86 9.40 -8.15
CA ILE A 246 3.26 9.76 -7.81
C ILE A 246 3.70 8.94 -6.61
N ASP A 247 4.73 8.12 -6.83
CA ASP A 247 5.27 7.27 -5.78
C ASP A 247 6.45 7.95 -5.07
N ASP A 248 6.55 7.72 -3.75
CA ASP A 248 7.65 8.16 -2.87
C ASP A 248 7.91 9.66 -2.86
N VAL A 249 6.85 10.50 -2.68
CA VAL A 249 6.92 11.98 -2.73
C VAL A 249 7.87 12.60 -1.70
N GLN A 250 8.36 11.86 -0.69
CA GLN A 250 9.42 12.33 0.20
C GLN A 250 10.73 12.63 -0.57
N GLY A 251 10.93 12.06 -1.76
CA GLY A 251 12.06 12.38 -2.64
C GLY A 251 12.08 13.81 -3.18
N LEU A 252 10.97 14.57 -3.03
CA LEU A 252 10.89 16.00 -3.36
C LEU A 252 11.45 16.90 -2.25
N GLN A 253 11.81 16.37 -1.08
CA GLN A 253 12.50 17.12 -0.03
C GLN A 253 13.77 17.76 -0.61
N ASN A 254 14.02 19.04 -0.21
CA ASN A 254 15.14 19.85 -0.69
C ASN A 254 15.16 20.15 -2.21
N LYS A 255 14.09 19.83 -2.96
CA LYS A 255 13.95 20.09 -4.40
C LYS A 255 12.90 21.19 -4.64
N LYS A 256 13.14 22.40 -4.11
CA LYS A 256 12.15 23.49 -4.07
C LYS A 256 11.53 23.82 -5.42
N GLU A 257 12.32 23.92 -6.48
CA GLU A 257 11.83 24.29 -7.83
C GLU A 257 10.95 23.17 -8.41
N THR A 258 11.42 21.92 -8.32
CA THR A 258 10.61 20.75 -8.76
C THR A 258 9.33 20.65 -7.94
N LEU A 259 9.40 20.79 -6.62
CA LEU A 259 8.25 20.74 -5.73
C LEU A 259 7.22 21.82 -6.09
N ASN A 260 7.65 23.07 -6.35
CA ASN A 260 6.77 24.15 -6.80
C ASN A 260 6.05 23.78 -8.11
N MET A 261 6.77 23.19 -9.06
CA MET A 261 6.22 22.81 -10.35
C MET A 261 5.22 21.66 -10.22
N VAL A 262 5.61 20.59 -9.53
CA VAL A 262 4.73 19.45 -9.24
C VAL A 262 3.43 19.93 -8.58
N PHE A 263 3.56 20.85 -7.64
CA PHE A 263 2.42 21.41 -6.93
C PHE A 263 1.45 22.20 -7.83
N GLN A 264 1.99 22.95 -8.82
CA GLN A 264 1.16 23.61 -9.82
C GLN A 264 0.38 22.59 -10.65
N ILE A 265 1.03 21.49 -11.06
CA ILE A 265 0.39 20.39 -11.80
C ILE A 265 -0.73 19.77 -10.97
N LEU A 266 -0.43 19.39 -9.71
CA LEU A 266 -1.41 18.76 -8.82
C LEU A 266 -2.64 19.65 -8.59
N ASN A 267 -2.43 20.96 -8.29
CA ASN A 267 -3.56 21.89 -8.10
C ASN A 267 -4.42 21.96 -9.35
N ARG A 268 -3.80 22.11 -10.53
CA ARG A 268 -4.53 22.19 -11.79
C ARG A 268 -5.34 20.93 -12.08
N MET A 269 -4.77 19.75 -11.82
CA MET A 269 -5.48 18.48 -11.99
C MET A 269 -6.68 18.37 -11.04
N ILE A 270 -6.47 18.67 -9.76
CA ILE A 270 -7.54 18.62 -8.75
C ILE A 270 -8.66 19.62 -9.09
N ASP A 271 -8.32 20.85 -9.49
CA ASP A 271 -9.28 21.87 -9.90
C ASP A 271 -10.09 21.46 -11.15
N GLN A 272 -9.54 20.59 -11.99
CA GLN A 272 -10.20 20.01 -13.16
C GLN A 272 -10.99 18.72 -12.83
N GLY A 273 -11.04 18.28 -11.59
CA GLY A 273 -11.69 17.03 -11.18
C GLY A 273 -10.94 15.77 -11.55
N LYS A 274 -9.66 15.87 -11.94
CA LYS A 274 -8.79 14.73 -12.27
C LYS A 274 -8.20 14.13 -11.00
N GLN A 275 -8.01 12.83 -10.98
CA GLN A 275 -7.54 12.12 -9.79
C GLN A 275 -6.03 12.25 -9.60
N VAL A 276 -5.63 12.54 -8.37
CA VAL A 276 -4.24 12.49 -7.90
C VAL A 276 -4.10 11.46 -6.78
N VAL A 277 -3.09 10.60 -6.88
CA VAL A 277 -2.72 9.64 -5.82
C VAL A 277 -1.23 9.80 -5.51
N LEU A 278 -0.91 9.91 -4.24
CA LEU A 278 0.44 10.13 -3.75
C LEU A 278 0.83 9.05 -2.76
N SER A 279 2.08 8.60 -2.79
CA SER A 279 2.61 7.76 -1.72
C SER A 279 3.81 8.38 -1.04
N ALA A 280 4.05 8.02 0.24
CA ALA A 280 5.23 8.44 1.00
C ALA A 280 5.65 7.39 2.04
N ASP A 281 6.89 7.49 2.52
CA ASP A 281 7.39 6.66 3.61
C ASP A 281 6.85 7.08 4.99
N ARG A 282 6.28 8.30 5.10
CA ARG A 282 5.77 8.92 6.32
C ARG A 282 4.60 9.86 6.04
N ALA A 283 3.85 10.21 7.10
CA ALA A 283 2.72 11.14 7.01
C ALA A 283 3.15 12.53 6.49
N PRO A 284 2.27 13.28 5.80
CA PRO A 284 2.58 14.61 5.26
C PRO A 284 3.20 15.57 6.27
N LYS A 285 2.73 15.53 7.54
CA LYS A 285 3.24 16.38 8.63
C LYS A 285 4.71 16.14 8.96
N HIS A 286 5.26 14.97 8.63
CA HIS A 286 6.64 14.57 8.89
C HIS A 286 7.56 14.69 7.66
N ILE A 287 7.03 15.12 6.51
CA ILE A 287 7.84 15.43 5.34
C ILE A 287 8.37 16.86 5.52
N ASP A 288 9.66 17.06 5.28
CA ASP A 288 10.31 18.38 5.42
C ASP A 288 10.05 19.23 4.16
N ILE A 289 8.85 19.82 4.11
CA ILE A 289 8.36 20.73 3.08
C ILE A 289 7.50 21.82 3.71
N ASP A 290 7.27 22.92 2.99
CA ASP A 290 6.42 24.02 3.48
C ASP A 290 4.99 23.58 3.83
N GLU A 291 4.39 24.20 4.86
CA GLU A 291 3.05 23.87 5.35
C GLU A 291 1.96 23.98 4.28
N ARG A 292 2.11 24.86 3.30
CA ARG A 292 1.17 24.99 2.16
C ARG A 292 1.05 23.70 1.36
N TYR A 293 2.15 22.91 1.20
CA TYR A 293 2.14 21.63 0.51
C TYR A 293 1.53 20.54 1.38
N LYS A 294 1.88 20.51 2.68
CA LYS A 294 1.30 19.56 3.64
C LYS A 294 -0.21 19.70 3.72
N SER A 295 -0.70 20.92 3.78
CA SER A 295 -2.15 21.22 3.80
C SER A 295 -2.86 20.62 2.60
N ARG A 296 -2.28 20.74 1.40
CA ARG A 296 -2.86 20.17 0.17
C ARG A 296 -2.81 18.66 0.14
N PHE A 297 -1.71 18.04 0.58
CA PHE A 297 -1.62 16.58 0.68
C PHE A 297 -2.67 15.98 1.64
N ASN A 298 -3.09 16.76 2.64
CA ASN A 298 -4.13 16.37 3.59
C ASN A 298 -5.55 16.81 3.18
N MET A 299 -5.74 17.47 2.03
CA MET A 299 -7.04 18.03 1.63
C MET A 299 -8.07 16.94 1.32
N GLY A 300 -7.62 15.82 0.73
CA GLY A 300 -8.46 14.67 0.39
C GLY A 300 -8.33 13.53 1.39
N GLY A 301 -8.26 12.29 0.88
CA GLY A 301 -8.08 11.09 1.69
C GLY A 301 -6.63 10.87 2.12
N THR A 302 -6.40 10.62 3.40
CA THR A 302 -5.06 10.25 3.90
C THR A 302 -5.17 8.97 4.71
N CYS A 303 -4.37 7.96 4.37
CA CYS A 303 -4.35 6.67 5.07
C CYS A 303 -2.94 6.13 5.22
N ASP A 304 -2.73 5.36 6.28
CA ASP A 304 -1.47 4.70 6.56
C ASP A 304 -1.53 3.19 6.29
N ILE A 305 -0.38 2.63 6.01
CA ILE A 305 -0.16 1.19 5.99
C ILE A 305 0.78 0.85 7.13
N GLN A 306 0.27 0.06 8.07
CA GLN A 306 1.03 -0.42 9.22
C GLN A 306 1.77 -1.74 8.89
N PRO A 307 2.78 -2.13 9.69
CA PRO A 307 3.43 -3.43 9.57
C PRO A 307 2.41 -4.57 9.62
N PRO A 308 2.54 -5.58 8.72
CA PRO A 308 1.61 -6.70 8.67
C PRO A 308 1.74 -7.60 9.90
N GLU A 309 0.62 -8.09 10.39
CA GLU A 309 0.52 -9.11 11.43
C GLU A 309 0.96 -10.48 10.90
N LEU A 310 1.14 -11.46 11.78
CA LEU A 310 1.63 -12.78 11.42
C LEU A 310 0.73 -13.46 10.37
N GLU A 311 -0.57 -13.41 10.57
CA GLU A 311 -1.57 -13.98 9.65
C GLU A 311 -1.49 -13.34 8.26
N THR A 312 -1.36 -12.02 8.21
CA THR A 312 -1.19 -11.28 6.94
C THR A 312 0.12 -11.65 6.25
N LYS A 313 1.22 -11.82 7.01
CA LYS A 313 2.50 -12.29 6.43
C LYS A 313 2.38 -13.69 5.84
N ILE A 314 1.70 -14.61 6.53
CA ILE A 314 1.45 -15.98 6.03
C ILE A 314 0.60 -15.92 4.76
N GLY A 315 -0.44 -15.10 4.72
CA GLY A 315 -1.26 -14.87 3.54
C GLY A 315 -0.44 -14.36 2.35
N ILE A 316 0.47 -13.40 2.58
CA ILE A 316 1.38 -12.86 1.55
C ILE A 316 2.34 -13.96 1.03
N ILE A 317 2.88 -14.79 1.92
CA ILE A 317 3.74 -15.92 1.54
C ILE A 317 2.97 -16.89 0.64
N ARG A 318 1.77 -17.29 1.02
CA ARG A 318 0.91 -18.20 0.26
C ARG A 318 0.58 -17.63 -1.12
N SER A 319 0.09 -16.41 -1.18
CA SER A 319 -0.21 -15.72 -2.44
C SER A 319 1.00 -15.66 -3.36
N TYR A 320 2.19 -15.37 -2.81
CA TYR A 320 3.42 -15.30 -3.58
C TYR A 320 3.90 -16.68 -4.08
N ILE A 321 3.75 -17.72 -3.28
CA ILE A 321 4.04 -19.12 -3.68
C ILE A 321 3.12 -19.51 -4.85
N GLU A 322 1.83 -19.21 -4.76
CA GLU A 322 0.87 -19.51 -5.84
C GLU A 322 1.18 -18.72 -7.13
N GLU A 323 1.56 -17.47 -7.02
CA GLU A 323 2.03 -16.66 -8.14
C GLU A 323 3.25 -17.31 -8.81
N CYS A 324 4.24 -17.75 -8.03
CA CYS A 324 5.44 -18.43 -8.52
C CYS A 324 5.14 -19.78 -9.18
N LYS A 325 4.17 -20.53 -8.66
CA LYS A 325 3.71 -21.80 -9.28
C LYS A 325 2.99 -21.56 -10.61
N ARG A 326 2.14 -20.53 -10.68
CA ARG A 326 1.40 -20.20 -11.89
C ARG A 326 2.30 -19.72 -13.04
N THR A 327 3.37 -18.99 -12.71
CA THR A 327 4.33 -18.45 -13.69
C THR A 327 5.46 -19.44 -14.05
N GLY A 328 5.71 -20.45 -13.21
CA GLY A 328 6.70 -21.50 -13.42
C GLY A 328 6.03 -22.85 -13.69
N SER A 329 6.74 -23.74 -14.42
CA SER A 329 6.26 -25.12 -14.69
C SER A 329 6.67 -26.11 -13.61
N ASP A 330 7.18 -25.65 -12.46
CA ASP A 330 7.84 -26.47 -11.47
C ASP A 330 6.91 -26.83 -10.31
N ASP A 331 6.92 -28.12 -9.96
CA ASP A 331 6.19 -28.65 -8.81
C ASP A 331 7.10 -28.64 -7.57
N PHE A 332 6.98 -27.64 -6.73
CA PHE A 332 7.65 -27.53 -5.44
C PHE A 332 6.64 -27.35 -4.31
N MET A 333 6.98 -27.83 -3.11
CA MET A 333 6.15 -27.70 -1.93
C MET A 333 6.90 -26.98 -0.80
N ILE A 334 6.29 -25.95 -0.24
CA ILE A 334 6.75 -25.30 0.98
C ILE A 334 5.68 -25.54 2.04
N SER A 335 6.04 -26.35 3.04
CA SER A 335 5.10 -26.77 4.09
C SER A 335 4.60 -25.57 4.91
N PRO A 336 3.39 -25.66 5.54
CA PRO A 336 2.86 -24.60 6.40
C PRO A 336 3.83 -24.21 7.52
N GLU A 337 4.57 -25.17 8.08
CA GLU A 337 5.53 -24.94 9.16
C GLU A 337 6.72 -24.09 8.68
N VAL A 338 7.17 -24.27 7.44
CA VAL A 338 8.23 -23.46 6.84
C VAL A 338 7.71 -22.07 6.50
N GLN A 339 6.46 -21.94 6.02
CA GLN A 339 5.81 -20.63 5.79
C GLN A 339 5.69 -19.84 7.08
N GLU A 340 5.25 -20.49 8.16
CA GLU A 340 5.14 -19.88 9.48
C GLU A 340 6.52 -19.47 10.02
N TYR A 341 7.53 -20.34 9.89
CA TYR A 341 8.91 -20.02 10.26
C TYR A 341 9.41 -18.76 9.55
N ILE A 342 9.18 -18.63 8.23
CA ILE A 342 9.56 -17.44 7.45
C ILE A 342 8.81 -16.22 7.96
N ALA A 343 7.49 -16.32 8.19
CA ALA A 343 6.67 -15.21 8.65
C ALA A 343 7.08 -14.70 10.05
N GLN A 344 7.41 -15.60 10.97
CA GLN A 344 7.83 -15.26 12.34
C GLN A 344 9.21 -14.62 12.40
N ASN A 345 10.15 -15.06 11.55
CA ASN A 345 11.54 -14.60 11.58
C ASN A 345 11.82 -13.42 10.63
N SER A 346 10.91 -13.12 9.68
CA SER A 346 11.04 -11.97 8.81
C SER A 346 10.71 -10.67 9.53
N SER A 347 11.33 -9.57 9.10
CA SER A 347 10.96 -8.22 9.53
C SER A 347 9.55 -7.83 9.06
N SER A 348 9.14 -6.61 9.31
CA SER A 348 7.87 -6.08 8.80
C SER A 348 7.90 -5.74 7.30
N ASN A 349 9.05 -5.88 6.63
CA ASN A 349 9.24 -5.53 5.24
C ASN A 349 8.80 -6.68 4.31
N ILE A 350 7.73 -6.45 3.52
CA ILE A 350 7.19 -7.46 2.59
C ILE A 350 8.19 -7.81 1.47
N ARG A 351 9.09 -6.88 1.08
CA ARG A 351 10.13 -7.19 0.09
C ARG A 351 11.11 -8.24 0.62
N GLU A 352 11.52 -8.10 1.88
CA GLU A 352 12.37 -9.09 2.56
C GLU A 352 11.66 -10.44 2.72
N LEU A 353 10.38 -10.41 3.11
CA LEU A 353 9.54 -11.61 3.21
C LEU A 353 9.50 -12.37 1.87
N LYS A 354 9.19 -11.68 0.76
CA LYS A 354 9.18 -12.28 -0.59
C LYS A 354 10.57 -12.77 -1.01
N SER A 355 11.62 -12.04 -0.68
CA SER A 355 13.00 -12.43 -0.97
C SER A 355 13.41 -13.72 -0.25
N ALA A 356 13.00 -13.90 1.02
CA ALA A 356 13.20 -15.15 1.76
C ALA A 356 12.51 -16.33 1.06
N VAL A 357 11.24 -16.17 0.68
CA VAL A 357 10.49 -17.19 -0.07
C VAL A 357 11.14 -17.50 -1.41
N THR A 358 11.58 -16.48 -2.15
CA THR A 358 12.30 -16.65 -3.42
C THR A 358 13.56 -17.48 -3.25
N LYS A 359 14.33 -17.23 -2.18
CA LYS A 359 15.55 -18.01 -1.88
C LYS A 359 15.24 -19.49 -1.62
N VAL A 360 14.15 -19.77 -0.91
CA VAL A 360 13.67 -21.14 -0.67
C VAL A 360 13.24 -21.79 -1.99
N ILE A 361 12.41 -21.13 -2.79
CA ILE A 361 11.96 -21.64 -4.10
C ILE A 361 13.14 -21.94 -5.02
N PHE A 362 14.12 -21.02 -5.09
CA PHE A 362 15.30 -21.19 -5.91
C PHE A 362 16.14 -22.42 -5.47
N THR A 363 16.24 -22.66 -4.17
CA THR A 363 16.94 -23.83 -3.62
C THR A 363 16.22 -25.14 -3.97
N LEU A 364 14.88 -25.13 -3.89
CA LEU A 364 14.07 -26.29 -4.29
C LEU A 364 14.18 -26.59 -5.79
N ARG A 365 14.14 -25.56 -6.63
CA ARG A 365 14.28 -25.71 -8.10
C ARG A 365 15.62 -26.25 -8.54
N ASN A 366 16.69 -25.92 -7.83
CA ASN A 366 18.06 -26.37 -8.16
C ASN A 366 18.51 -27.60 -7.35
N GLY A 367 17.68 -28.10 -6.42
CA GLY A 367 17.94 -29.25 -5.61
C GLY A 367 17.34 -30.53 -6.17
N GLU A 368 17.75 -31.67 -5.60
CA GLU A 368 17.16 -32.98 -5.91
C GLU A 368 15.84 -33.25 -5.17
N LYS A 369 15.43 -32.31 -4.27
CA LYS A 369 14.26 -32.46 -3.40
C LYS A 369 13.20 -31.39 -3.77
N ASN A 370 11.94 -31.80 -3.78
CA ASN A 370 10.80 -30.90 -4.04
C ASN A 370 10.23 -30.26 -2.76
N ASP A 371 10.77 -30.58 -1.58
CA ASP A 371 10.36 -30.04 -0.29
C ASP A 371 11.57 -29.63 0.58
N ILE A 372 11.33 -28.82 1.59
CA ILE A 372 12.33 -28.34 2.54
C ILE A 372 11.80 -28.42 3.97
N THR A 373 12.63 -28.90 4.89
CA THR A 373 12.31 -28.93 6.32
C THR A 373 12.57 -27.56 6.98
N VAL A 374 11.97 -27.30 8.15
CA VAL A 374 12.20 -26.07 8.93
C VAL A 374 13.68 -25.90 9.28
N ASN A 375 14.39 -27.00 9.61
CA ASN A 375 15.82 -26.95 9.93
C ASN A 375 16.69 -26.56 8.72
N GLU A 376 16.37 -27.06 7.53
CA GLU A 376 17.05 -26.69 6.29
C GLU A 376 16.74 -25.23 5.91
N ALA A 377 15.49 -24.81 6.02
CA ALA A 377 15.06 -23.43 5.79
C ALA A 377 15.74 -22.46 6.78
N SER A 378 15.85 -22.83 8.04
CA SER A 378 16.54 -22.06 9.08
C SER A 378 18.01 -21.84 8.74
N LYS A 379 18.72 -22.87 8.32
CA LYS A 379 20.14 -22.75 7.89
C LYS A 379 20.27 -21.91 6.63
N LEU A 380 19.39 -22.13 5.65
CA LEU A 380 19.39 -21.40 4.38
C LEU A 380 19.16 -19.90 4.58
N LEU A 381 18.26 -19.54 5.50
CA LEU A 381 17.83 -18.17 5.75
C LEU A 381 18.53 -17.49 6.93
N ALA A 382 19.48 -18.17 7.59
CA ALA A 382 20.21 -17.63 8.74
C ALA A 382 20.83 -16.25 8.44
N ASP A 383 21.58 -16.13 7.35
CA ASP A 383 22.18 -14.85 6.94
C ASP A 383 21.15 -13.85 6.40
N HIS A 384 20.03 -14.35 5.83
CA HIS A 384 18.97 -13.50 5.28
C HIS A 384 18.25 -12.73 6.39
N PHE A 385 17.93 -13.42 7.48
CA PHE A 385 17.29 -12.79 8.64
C PHE A 385 18.29 -12.13 9.59
N SER A 386 19.60 -12.46 9.50
CA SER A 386 20.65 -11.79 10.30
C SER A 386 20.92 -10.35 9.85
N GLY A 387 20.57 -9.99 8.59
CA GLY A 387 20.59 -8.61 8.11
C GLY A 387 19.32 -7.83 8.41
N GLY A 388 18.25 -8.50 8.90
CA GLY A 388 16.92 -7.95 9.22
C GLY A 388 16.28 -8.54 10.46
N ALA A 389 16.72 -9.71 10.94
CA ALA A 389 16.52 -10.09 12.32
C ALA A 389 17.46 -9.22 13.15
N MET A 390 16.99 -8.05 13.59
CA MET A 390 17.33 -7.70 14.94
C MET A 390 17.21 -9.01 15.76
N LYS A 391 18.32 -9.61 16.18
CA LYS A 391 18.42 -10.36 17.42
C LYS A 391 17.40 -9.72 18.31
N LYS A 392 16.30 -10.42 18.69
CA LYS A 392 15.24 -9.77 19.49
C LYS A 392 15.95 -9.08 20.60
N LEU A 393 16.14 -7.77 20.46
CA LEU A 393 16.94 -6.98 21.36
C LEU A 393 16.34 -7.23 22.73
N SER A 394 17.11 -7.85 23.58
CA SER A 394 16.67 -8.12 24.96
C SER A 394 17.08 -6.94 25.84
N ILE A 395 16.43 -6.80 26.98
CA ILE A 395 16.87 -5.84 28.01
C ILE A 395 18.33 -6.11 28.40
N ALA A 396 18.73 -7.37 28.44
CA ALA A 396 20.10 -7.78 28.76
C ALA A 396 21.12 -7.28 27.73
N ASP A 397 20.80 -7.26 26.44
CA ASP A 397 21.69 -6.72 25.40
C ASP A 397 21.90 -5.20 25.58
N ILE A 398 20.83 -4.46 25.89
CA ILE A 398 20.91 -3.02 26.18
C ILE A 398 21.71 -2.77 27.46
N GLN A 399 21.45 -3.54 28.52
CA GLN A 399 22.21 -3.44 29.77
C GLN A 399 23.71 -3.67 29.52
N SER A 400 24.07 -4.72 28.78
CA SER A 400 25.46 -5.03 28.47
C SER A 400 26.18 -3.95 27.65
N ALA A 401 25.50 -3.30 26.71
CA ALA A 401 26.05 -2.18 25.94
C ALA A 401 26.29 -0.96 26.84
N VAL A 402 25.31 -0.62 27.66
CA VAL A 402 25.38 0.51 28.61
C VAL A 402 26.46 0.27 29.66
N GLU A 403 26.58 -0.96 30.19
CA GLU A 403 27.63 -1.36 31.12
C GLU A 403 29.03 -1.13 30.55
N ARG A 404 29.24 -1.54 29.29
CA ARG A 404 30.52 -1.32 28.60
C ARG A 404 30.80 0.15 28.35
N TYR A 405 29.82 0.91 27.90
CA TYR A 405 29.99 2.32 27.55
C TYR A 405 30.34 3.18 28.78
N TYR A 406 29.58 3.00 29.89
CA TYR A 406 29.79 3.76 31.12
C TYR A 406 30.79 3.13 32.11
N ASN A 407 31.33 1.97 31.76
CA ASN A 407 32.22 1.17 32.61
C ASN A 407 31.64 0.93 34.03
N VAL A 408 30.39 0.45 34.05
CA VAL A 408 29.65 0.08 35.27
C VAL A 408 29.35 -1.42 35.23
N SER A 409 29.40 -2.07 36.40
CA SER A 409 29.06 -3.48 36.49
C SER A 409 27.54 -3.70 36.48
N HIS A 410 27.09 -4.89 36.03
CA HIS A 410 25.68 -5.26 36.02
C HIS A 410 25.05 -5.08 37.44
N ALA A 411 25.72 -5.54 38.49
CA ALA A 411 25.28 -5.40 39.86
C ALA A 411 25.11 -3.93 40.29
N GLU A 412 25.87 -3.00 39.74
CA GLU A 412 25.72 -1.57 40.00
C GLU A 412 24.57 -0.97 39.19
N LEU A 413 24.42 -1.39 37.90
CA LEU A 413 23.37 -0.90 37.00
C LEU A 413 21.98 -1.23 37.56
N VAL A 414 21.73 -2.48 37.99
CA VAL A 414 20.44 -2.94 38.54
C VAL A 414 20.34 -2.74 40.04
N GLY A 415 21.48 -2.50 40.74
CA GLY A 415 21.59 -2.39 42.17
C GLY A 415 21.08 -1.06 42.75
N ARG A 416 21.18 -0.91 44.09
CA ARG A 416 20.66 0.26 44.85
C ARG A 416 21.61 1.45 44.90
N LYS A 417 22.82 1.37 44.34
CA LYS A 417 23.78 2.48 44.32
C LYS A 417 23.19 3.71 43.61
N ARG A 418 23.51 4.90 44.15
CA ARG A 418 22.96 6.20 43.69
C ARG A 418 24.05 7.21 43.30
N SER A 419 25.27 6.76 42.98
CA SER A 419 26.27 7.68 42.43
C SER A 419 25.79 8.28 41.10
N ALA A 420 26.17 9.51 40.83
CA ALA A 420 25.66 10.25 39.64
C ALA A 420 25.86 9.48 38.36
N ASN A 421 27.06 8.92 38.13
CA ASN A 421 27.39 8.14 36.94
C ASN A 421 26.49 6.89 36.76
N ILE A 422 26.31 6.10 37.86
CA ILE A 422 25.47 4.88 37.81
C ILE A 422 23.98 5.23 37.62
N THR A 423 23.54 6.33 38.25
CA THR A 423 22.14 6.78 38.11
C THR A 423 21.88 7.23 36.67
N TYR A 424 22.80 7.96 36.09
CA TYR A 424 22.69 8.41 34.68
C TYR A 424 22.74 7.23 33.70
N ALA A 425 23.71 6.34 33.82
CA ALA A 425 23.78 5.12 33.03
C ALA A 425 22.48 4.30 33.09
N ARG A 426 21.91 4.15 34.30
CA ARG A 426 20.63 3.46 34.51
C ARG A 426 19.47 4.18 33.80
N GLN A 427 19.41 5.51 33.87
CA GLN A 427 18.38 6.30 33.19
C GLN A 427 18.46 6.13 31.68
N ILE A 428 19.66 6.19 31.10
CA ILE A 428 19.92 5.95 29.68
C ILE A 428 19.49 4.53 29.27
N ALA A 429 19.87 3.51 30.04
CA ALA A 429 19.45 2.12 29.78
C ALA A 429 17.92 1.95 29.76
N ILE A 430 17.23 2.52 30.73
CA ILE A 430 15.75 2.50 30.81
C ILE A 430 15.12 3.20 29.60
N TYR A 431 15.67 4.35 29.20
CA TYR A 431 15.21 5.09 28.02
C TYR A 431 15.39 4.27 26.75
N LEU A 432 16.55 3.65 26.54
CA LEU A 432 16.83 2.79 25.39
C LEU A 432 15.95 1.54 25.38
N CYS A 433 15.70 0.89 26.52
CA CYS A 433 14.76 -0.23 26.61
C CYS A 433 13.36 0.16 26.11
N ARG A 434 12.86 1.32 26.52
CA ARG A 434 11.54 1.77 26.10
C ARG A 434 11.49 2.17 24.61
N THR A 435 12.53 2.84 24.09
CA THR A 435 12.55 3.38 22.74
C THR A 435 12.97 2.37 21.67
N MET A 436 13.80 1.37 22.00
CA MET A 436 14.30 0.38 21.04
C MET A 436 13.49 -0.92 21.03
N ILE A 437 12.94 -1.35 22.19
CA ILE A 437 12.20 -2.62 22.31
C ILE A 437 10.69 -2.39 22.49
N ASP A 438 10.27 -1.18 22.88
CA ASP A 438 8.86 -0.78 23.13
C ASP A 438 8.12 -1.66 24.15
N ILE A 439 8.81 -2.09 25.21
CA ILE A 439 8.24 -2.91 26.28
C ILE A 439 7.57 -2.05 27.37
N PRO A 440 6.54 -2.58 28.06
CA PRO A 440 5.87 -1.87 29.16
C PRO A 440 6.82 -1.51 30.31
N PHE A 441 6.60 -0.36 30.94
CA PHE A 441 7.42 0.10 32.08
C PHE A 441 7.48 -0.89 33.24
N ASN A 442 6.43 -1.68 33.48
CA ASN A 442 6.43 -2.73 34.50
C ASN A 442 7.46 -3.82 34.21
N SER A 443 7.60 -4.25 32.96
CA SER A 443 8.60 -5.25 32.56
C SER A 443 10.02 -4.70 32.71
N ILE A 444 10.24 -3.43 32.33
CA ILE A 444 11.53 -2.76 32.57
C ILE A 444 11.81 -2.69 34.07
N GLY A 445 10.79 -2.36 34.88
CA GLY A 445 10.90 -2.29 36.32
C GLY A 445 11.40 -3.59 36.97
N SER A 446 10.90 -4.71 36.52
CA SER A 446 11.32 -6.04 36.97
C SER A 446 12.82 -6.29 36.72
N GLU A 447 13.33 -5.97 35.54
CA GLU A 447 14.72 -6.20 35.17
C GLU A 447 15.73 -5.24 35.83
N PHE A 448 15.26 -4.04 36.22
CA PHE A 448 16.10 -3.06 36.92
C PHE A 448 15.87 -3.03 38.45
N ASN A 449 15.06 -3.93 38.97
CA ASN A 449 14.68 -3.97 40.41
C ASN A 449 14.19 -2.60 40.92
N ARG A 450 13.27 -1.97 40.14
CA ARG A 450 12.69 -0.66 40.44
C ARG A 450 11.18 -0.68 40.25
N ASP A 451 10.51 0.17 41.00
CA ASP A 451 9.08 0.40 40.84
C ASP A 451 8.75 1.19 39.57
N HIS A 452 7.53 1.06 39.13
CA HIS A 452 7.01 1.70 37.91
C HIS A 452 7.19 3.22 37.93
N SER A 453 7.02 3.87 39.07
CA SER A 453 7.14 5.32 39.20
C SER A 453 8.58 5.80 39.03
N THR A 454 9.55 5.04 39.52
CA THR A 454 10.99 5.29 39.33
C THR A 454 11.38 5.11 37.86
N ILE A 455 10.85 4.08 37.19
CA ILE A 455 11.13 3.85 35.76
C ILE A 455 10.55 4.97 34.89
N MET A 456 9.30 5.37 35.14
CA MET A 456 8.67 6.49 34.43
C MET A 456 9.43 7.82 34.64
N TYR A 457 9.84 8.09 35.86
CA TYR A 457 10.66 9.28 36.15
C TYR A 457 11.98 9.26 35.40
N SER A 458 12.68 8.12 35.39
CA SER A 458 13.94 7.93 34.70
C SER A 458 13.80 8.15 33.17
N TYR A 459 12.75 7.59 32.59
CA TYR A 459 12.43 7.77 31.17
C TYR A 459 12.21 9.26 30.82
N ARG A 460 11.31 9.93 31.57
CA ARG A 460 10.99 11.35 31.33
C ARG A 460 12.21 12.26 31.51
N SER A 461 13.03 11.99 32.51
CA SER A 461 14.27 12.76 32.75
C SER A 461 15.23 12.72 31.58
N VAL A 462 15.35 11.57 30.88
CA VAL A 462 16.17 11.49 29.66
C VAL A 462 15.46 12.10 28.48
N GLU A 463 14.15 11.88 28.32
CA GLU A 463 13.36 12.47 27.24
C GLU A 463 13.42 14.01 27.23
N GLU A 464 13.45 14.66 28.39
CA GLU A 464 13.65 16.10 28.53
C GLU A 464 15.08 16.50 28.10
N LYS A 465 16.10 15.79 28.56
CA LYS A 465 17.51 16.05 28.19
C LYS A 465 17.75 15.86 26.70
N VAL A 466 17.11 14.90 26.07
CA VAL A 466 17.17 14.69 24.60
C VAL A 466 16.64 15.90 23.83
N LYS A 467 15.62 16.59 24.35
CA LYS A 467 15.07 17.80 23.74
C LYS A 467 15.99 19.03 23.89
N GLU A 468 16.78 19.05 24.95
CA GLU A 468 17.56 20.23 25.35
C GLU A 468 19.04 20.13 24.96
N SER A 469 19.62 18.92 24.86
CA SER A 469 21.04 18.72 24.66
C SER A 469 21.35 17.89 23.41
N ARG A 470 22.14 18.47 22.52
CA ARG A 470 22.67 17.77 21.33
C ARG A 470 23.67 16.67 21.75
N GLU A 471 24.44 16.87 22.80
CA GLU A 471 25.42 15.90 23.29
C GLU A 471 24.73 14.60 23.74
N VAL A 472 23.59 14.70 24.43
CA VAL A 472 22.81 13.52 24.86
C VAL A 472 22.25 12.77 23.64
N ASN A 473 21.87 13.47 22.59
CA ASN A 473 21.41 12.83 21.35
C ASN A 473 22.55 12.07 20.66
N GLU A 474 23.74 12.68 20.56
CA GLU A 474 24.92 12.04 19.96
C GLU A 474 25.34 10.81 20.77
N GLU A 475 25.31 10.89 22.10
CA GLU A 475 25.58 9.77 23.01
C GLU A 475 24.59 8.62 22.83
N LEU A 476 23.32 8.90 22.71
CA LEU A 476 22.26 7.90 22.45
C LEU A 476 22.44 7.24 21.06
N GLU A 477 22.84 7.98 20.04
CA GLU A 477 23.09 7.40 18.72
C GLU A 477 24.31 6.45 18.75
N ILE A 478 25.38 6.79 19.45
CA ILE A 478 26.54 5.89 19.65
C ILE A 478 26.10 4.61 20.37
N LEU A 479 25.32 4.74 21.43
CA LEU A 479 24.82 3.57 22.17
C LEU A 479 23.87 2.71 21.33
N ARG A 480 22.97 3.31 20.55
CA ARG A 480 22.09 2.58 19.63
C ARG A 480 22.90 1.77 18.62
N GLN A 481 23.94 2.39 18.04
CA GLN A 481 24.81 1.69 17.11
C GLN A 481 25.54 0.52 17.80
N MET A 482 26.10 0.74 18.99
CA MET A 482 26.78 -0.31 19.76
C MET A 482 25.85 -1.48 20.14
N ILE A 483 24.56 -1.20 20.36
CA ILE A 483 23.54 -2.22 20.66
C ILE A 483 23.17 -3.03 19.42
N LEU A 484 23.09 -2.38 18.27
CA LEU A 484 22.75 -3.01 16.99
C LEU A 484 23.90 -3.84 16.42
N ASP A 485 25.15 -3.49 16.75
CA ASP A 485 26.37 -4.18 16.30
C ASP A 485 26.76 -5.41 17.16
N GLN A 486 25.96 -5.76 18.18
CA GLN A 486 26.14 -6.96 19.03
C GLN A 486 25.42 -8.18 18.45
#